data_40269cabeb76c59902d1de34eb37e5f6
#
_entry.id   40269cabeb76c59902d1de34eb37e5f6
#
_cell.length_a   1.000
_cell.length_b   1.000
_cell.length_c   1.000
_cell.angle_alpha   90.00
_cell.angle_beta   90.00
_cell.angle_gamma   90.00
#
_symmetry.space_group_name_H-M   'P 1'
#
loop_
_entity.id
_entity.type
_entity.pdbx_description
1 polymer ?
#
loop_
_entity_poly.entity_id
_entity_poly.type
_entity_poly.pdbx_seq_one_letter_code
_entity_poly.pdbx_strand_id
1 'polypeptide(L)'
;QLAKDGVLHTDCAHIFQAGKTEGKAADLHLYVHQLQSLAKAQKHQSFVVTTGTGSGKSLSFFIPIIDRIVKAKAADPQKRTRAIVIYPMNALANSQLEELDKFLHGYPAGEAPFTVARYTGQESAAERQEIASNPPDILLTNFMMLELILTRFEDVDRQVVEHCQGLEFLVLDELHTYRGRQGADVALLVRRLRERLKADQLVCI
;
A
#
# COMPACT_ATOMS: atom_id res chain seq x y z
N GLN A 1 -2.05 22.78 0.20
CA GLN A 1 -2.88 23.35 -0.86
C GLN A 1 -3.84 22.29 -1.44
N LEU A 2 -3.36 21.09 -1.91
CA LEU A 2 -4.20 20.05 -2.54
C LEU A 2 -5.39 19.58 -1.69
N ALA A 3 -5.22 19.51 -0.37
CA ALA A 3 -6.30 19.17 0.55
C ALA A 3 -7.33 20.31 0.67
N LYS A 4 -6.88 21.58 0.63
CA LYS A 4 -7.77 22.74 0.62
C LYS A 4 -8.56 22.85 -0.67
N ASP A 5 -7.97 22.45 -1.78
CA ASP A 5 -8.60 22.47 -3.11
C ASP A 5 -9.51 21.24 -3.35
N GLY A 6 -9.66 20.35 -2.37
CA GLY A 6 -10.49 19.14 -2.46
C GLY A 6 -9.91 18.04 -3.35
N VAL A 7 -8.66 18.15 -3.79
CA VAL A 7 -7.97 17.13 -4.58
C VAL A 7 -7.62 15.92 -3.70
N LEU A 8 -7.16 16.18 -2.47
CA LEU A 8 -6.91 15.17 -1.44
C LEU A 8 -7.90 15.31 -0.29
N HIS A 9 -8.11 14.24 0.47
CA HIS A 9 -8.85 14.31 1.73
C HIS A 9 -8.14 15.27 2.70
N THR A 10 -8.90 15.95 3.55
CA THR A 10 -8.35 16.93 4.51
C THR A 10 -7.29 16.34 5.43
N ASP A 11 -7.49 15.11 5.87
CA ASP A 11 -6.54 14.41 6.75
C ASP A 11 -5.17 14.19 6.09
N CYS A 12 -5.12 14.10 4.76
CA CYS A 12 -3.85 13.98 4.04
C CYS A 12 -2.90 15.16 4.29
N ALA A 13 -3.43 16.35 4.61
CA ALA A 13 -2.61 17.50 4.99
C ALA A 13 -1.91 17.29 6.34
N HIS A 14 -2.53 16.53 7.25
CA HIS A 14 -1.95 16.19 8.55
C HIS A 14 -1.09 14.93 8.48
N ILE A 15 -1.45 13.96 7.63
CA ILE A 15 -0.70 12.73 7.43
C ILE A 15 0.66 13.05 6.81
N PHE A 16 0.67 13.71 5.66
CA PHE A 16 1.86 13.95 4.86
C PHE A 16 2.57 15.25 5.26
N GLN A 17 3.25 15.20 6.40
CA GLN A 17 4.10 16.27 6.90
C GLN A 17 5.51 15.74 7.14
N ALA A 18 6.53 16.52 6.77
CA ALA A 18 7.91 16.23 7.09
C ALA A 18 8.24 16.64 8.54
N GLY A 19 9.21 15.99 9.17
CA GLY A 19 9.75 16.39 10.49
C GLY A 19 8.82 16.19 11.68
N LYS A 20 7.75 15.39 11.55
CA LYS A 20 6.84 15.10 12.66
C LYS A 20 7.55 14.49 13.88
N THR A 21 8.45 13.55 13.65
CA THR A 21 9.22 12.88 14.69
C THR A 21 10.21 13.81 15.40
N GLU A 22 10.54 14.94 14.76
CA GLU A 22 11.46 15.95 15.29
C GLU A 22 10.73 17.13 15.94
N GLY A 23 9.41 17.09 16.02
CA GLY A 23 8.58 18.21 16.52
C GLY A 23 8.55 19.43 15.60
N LYS A 24 8.97 19.29 14.35
CA LYS A 24 9.03 20.35 13.32
C LYS A 24 8.17 20.02 12.12
N ALA A 25 6.90 19.72 12.36
CA ALA A 25 5.98 19.38 11.29
C ALA A 25 5.89 20.49 10.23
N ALA A 26 6.18 20.15 8.98
CA ALA A 26 6.11 21.06 7.84
C ALA A 26 5.39 20.41 6.67
N ASP A 27 4.66 21.18 5.89
CA ASP A 27 3.94 20.71 4.72
C ASP A 27 4.91 20.13 3.68
N LEU A 28 4.55 18.97 3.13
CA LEU A 28 5.30 18.36 2.03
C LEU A 28 5.00 19.10 0.71
N HIS A 29 6.07 19.43 -0.01
CA HIS A 29 5.98 19.90 -1.39
C HIS A 29 6.11 18.73 -2.35
N LEU A 30 5.06 18.45 -3.10
CA LEU A 30 5.03 17.32 -4.02
C LEU A 30 5.78 17.63 -5.31
N TYR A 31 6.52 16.64 -5.80
CA TYR A 31 7.14 16.69 -7.11
C TYR A 31 6.11 16.46 -8.23
N VAL A 32 6.42 16.90 -9.44
CA VAL A 32 5.53 16.78 -10.62
C VAL A 32 5.11 15.33 -10.85
N HIS A 33 6.01 14.37 -10.76
CA HIS A 33 5.70 12.96 -10.95
C HIS A 33 4.74 12.40 -9.89
N GLN A 34 4.79 12.91 -8.65
CA GLN A 34 3.85 12.54 -7.59
C GLN A 34 2.43 13.08 -7.87
N LEU A 35 2.34 14.31 -8.38
CA LEU A 35 1.07 14.90 -8.82
C LEU A 35 0.47 14.16 -10.01
N GLN A 36 1.30 13.77 -10.98
CA GLN A 36 0.88 12.97 -12.13
C GLN A 36 0.37 11.58 -11.71
N SER A 37 1.06 10.96 -10.75
CA SER A 37 0.66 9.67 -10.18
C SER A 37 -0.70 9.77 -9.48
N LEU A 38 -0.90 10.80 -8.67
CA LEU A 38 -2.18 11.07 -8.00
C LEU A 38 -3.31 11.22 -9.03
N ALA A 39 -3.11 12.03 -10.07
CA ALA A 39 -4.11 12.26 -11.10
C ALA A 39 -4.48 10.98 -11.89
N LYS A 40 -3.51 10.08 -12.13
CA LYS A 40 -3.76 8.77 -12.76
C LYS A 40 -4.51 7.82 -11.84
N ALA A 41 -4.09 7.71 -10.59
CA ALA A 41 -4.74 6.85 -9.61
C ALA A 41 -6.20 7.26 -9.36
N GLN A 42 -6.50 8.55 -9.29
CA GLN A 42 -7.87 9.06 -9.16
C GLN A 42 -8.78 8.72 -10.35
N LYS A 43 -8.19 8.48 -11.53
CA LYS A 43 -8.89 8.01 -12.74
C LYS A 43 -8.92 6.49 -12.87
N HIS A 44 -8.51 5.75 -11.84
CA HIS A 44 -8.35 4.28 -11.86
C HIS A 44 -7.46 3.79 -13.02
N GLN A 45 -6.45 4.56 -13.40
CA GLN A 45 -5.50 4.20 -14.44
C GLN A 45 -4.24 3.60 -13.83
N SER A 46 -3.82 2.43 -14.32
CA SER A 46 -2.52 1.86 -14.00
C SER A 46 -1.39 2.67 -14.65
N PHE A 47 -0.25 2.76 -13.99
CA PHE A 47 0.90 3.55 -14.47
C PHE A 47 2.23 3.01 -13.95
N VAL A 48 3.32 3.44 -14.56
CA VAL A 48 4.68 3.15 -14.11
C VAL A 48 5.36 4.47 -13.75
N VAL A 49 6.08 4.48 -12.63
CA VAL A 49 6.89 5.63 -12.17
C VAL A 49 8.36 5.32 -12.43
N THR A 50 8.98 6.09 -13.31
CA THR A 50 10.40 5.99 -13.61
C THR A 50 11.09 7.29 -13.20
N THR A 51 11.78 7.27 -12.07
CA THR A 51 12.52 8.44 -11.55
C THR A 51 13.83 7.96 -10.92
N GLY A 52 14.79 8.87 -10.77
CA GLY A 52 16.05 8.57 -10.09
C GLY A 52 15.88 8.17 -8.63
N THR A 53 16.90 7.59 -8.04
CA THR A 53 16.95 7.27 -6.60
C THR A 53 16.84 8.54 -5.75
N GLY A 54 16.19 8.45 -4.60
CA GLY A 54 16.02 9.61 -3.70
C GLY A 54 14.98 10.65 -4.15
N SER A 55 14.25 10.40 -5.25
CA SER A 55 13.23 11.32 -5.77
C SER A 55 11.87 11.25 -5.06
N GLY A 56 11.76 10.51 -3.97
CA GLY A 56 10.47 10.32 -3.27
C GLY A 56 9.49 9.44 -4.06
N LYS A 57 9.96 8.44 -4.79
CA LYS A 57 9.13 7.49 -5.57
C LYS A 57 8.02 6.85 -4.74
N SER A 58 8.33 6.44 -3.51
CA SER A 58 7.35 5.79 -2.62
C SER A 58 6.10 6.66 -2.39
N LEU A 59 6.26 7.97 -2.29
CA LEU A 59 5.13 8.90 -2.15
C LEU A 59 4.25 8.95 -3.40
N SER A 60 4.78 8.60 -4.57
CA SER A 60 3.98 8.55 -5.81
C SER A 60 2.87 7.50 -5.76
N PHE A 61 3.01 6.46 -4.96
CA PHE A 61 1.97 5.46 -4.76
C PHE A 61 1.33 5.55 -3.35
N PHE A 62 2.05 5.89 -2.30
CA PHE A 62 1.44 6.00 -0.97
C PHE A 62 0.44 7.15 -0.85
N ILE A 63 0.70 8.32 -1.46
CA ILE A 63 -0.25 9.44 -1.41
C ILE A 63 -1.61 9.06 -1.99
N PRO A 64 -1.73 8.58 -3.24
CA PRO A 64 -3.03 8.19 -3.79
C PRO A 64 -3.68 7.01 -3.06
N ILE A 65 -2.91 6.04 -2.58
CA ILE A 65 -3.42 4.90 -1.82
C ILE A 65 -4.04 5.38 -0.50
N ILE A 66 -3.30 6.17 0.27
CA ILE A 66 -3.76 6.64 1.59
C ILE A 66 -4.94 7.62 1.44
N ASP A 67 -4.92 8.52 0.45
CA ASP A 67 -6.06 9.38 0.13
C ASP A 67 -7.32 8.56 -0.14
N ARG A 68 -7.19 7.51 -0.95
CA ARG A 68 -8.30 6.61 -1.26
C ARG A 68 -8.79 5.84 -0.04
N ILE A 69 -7.88 5.35 0.81
CA ILE A 69 -8.22 4.64 2.04
C ILE A 69 -9.02 5.53 2.99
N VAL A 70 -8.52 6.74 3.24
CA VAL A 70 -9.19 7.70 4.15
C VAL A 70 -10.57 8.06 3.63
N LYS A 71 -10.72 8.37 2.35
CA LYS A 71 -12.01 8.63 1.70
C LYS A 71 -12.96 7.44 1.79
N ALA A 72 -12.45 6.22 1.57
CA ALA A 72 -13.26 5.01 1.62
C ALA A 72 -13.72 4.69 3.04
N LYS A 73 -12.87 4.84 4.05
CA LYS A 73 -13.23 4.61 5.47
C LYS A 73 -14.27 5.59 5.99
N ALA A 74 -14.29 6.82 5.47
CA ALA A 74 -15.32 7.79 5.80
C ALA A 74 -16.70 7.37 5.27
N ALA A 75 -16.76 6.61 4.16
CA ALA A 75 -18.00 6.11 3.57
C ALA A 75 -18.39 4.72 4.07
N ASP A 76 -17.41 3.85 4.29
CA ASP A 76 -17.56 2.46 4.74
C ASP A 76 -16.44 2.10 5.74
N PRO A 77 -16.77 2.01 7.04
CA PRO A 77 -15.78 1.72 8.07
C PRO A 77 -15.35 0.24 8.11
N GLN A 78 -15.85 -0.62 7.21
CA GLN A 78 -15.48 -2.03 7.18
C GLN A 78 -13.97 -2.17 6.98
N LYS A 79 -13.34 -2.90 7.90
CA LYS A 79 -11.91 -3.20 7.84
C LYS A 79 -11.65 -4.20 6.72
N ARG A 80 -10.79 -3.82 5.78
CA ARG A 80 -10.29 -4.68 4.71
C ARG A 80 -8.98 -4.15 4.15
N THR A 81 -8.21 -5.01 3.53
CA THR A 81 -6.99 -4.60 2.82
C THR A 81 -7.36 -4.04 1.44
N ARG A 82 -7.01 -2.77 1.21
CA ARG A 82 -7.27 -2.07 -0.04
C ARG A 82 -6.05 -1.96 -0.95
N ALA A 83 -4.86 -2.11 -0.40
CA ALA A 83 -3.62 -2.05 -1.15
C ALA A 83 -2.65 -3.15 -0.74
N ILE A 84 -1.98 -3.73 -1.73
CA ILE A 84 -0.84 -4.63 -1.53
C ILE A 84 0.37 -3.99 -2.21
N VAL A 85 1.49 -3.93 -1.50
CA VAL A 85 2.77 -3.46 -2.02
C VAL A 85 3.78 -4.60 -1.99
N ILE A 86 4.31 -4.95 -3.16
CA ILE A 86 5.28 -6.03 -3.34
C ILE A 86 6.67 -5.44 -3.41
N TYR A 87 7.55 -5.89 -2.55
CA TYR A 87 8.97 -5.56 -2.54
C TYR A 87 9.81 -6.77 -2.97
N PRO A 88 10.92 -6.57 -3.69
CA PRO A 88 11.80 -7.69 -4.08
C PRO A 88 12.53 -8.31 -2.88
N MET A 89 12.69 -7.58 -1.78
CA MET A 89 13.37 -8.04 -0.58
C MET A 89 12.63 -7.58 0.68
N ASN A 90 12.62 -8.43 1.71
CA ASN A 90 11.98 -8.13 3.00
C ASN A 90 12.56 -6.89 3.69
N ALA A 91 13.85 -6.62 3.54
CA ALA A 91 14.50 -5.43 4.10
C ALA A 91 13.85 -4.13 3.62
N LEU A 92 13.44 -4.07 2.34
CA LEU A 92 12.72 -2.91 1.79
C LEU A 92 11.33 -2.76 2.40
N ALA A 93 10.60 -3.85 2.59
CA ALA A 93 9.30 -3.82 3.25
C ALA A 93 9.43 -3.30 4.70
N ASN A 94 10.47 -3.69 5.42
CA ASN A 94 10.75 -3.21 6.78
C ASN A 94 11.02 -1.70 6.79
N SER A 95 11.93 -1.24 5.93
CA SER A 95 12.28 0.18 5.83
C SER A 95 11.07 1.04 5.45
N GLN A 96 10.21 0.54 4.56
CA GLN A 96 9.00 1.27 4.16
C GLN A 96 7.94 1.30 5.27
N LEU A 97 7.82 0.24 6.07
CA LEU A 97 6.97 0.25 7.26
C LEU A 97 7.41 1.36 8.23
N GLU A 98 8.70 1.44 8.54
CA GLU A 98 9.27 2.49 9.39
C GLU A 98 9.04 3.90 8.82
N GLU A 99 9.12 4.08 7.50
CA GLU A 99 8.82 5.36 6.85
C GLU A 99 7.33 5.74 6.96
N LEU A 100 6.43 4.77 6.81
CA LEU A 100 4.99 5.01 6.98
C LEU A 100 4.63 5.34 8.43
N ASP A 101 5.28 4.70 9.39
CA ASP A 101 5.09 4.98 10.83
C ASP A 101 5.43 6.42 11.19
N LYS A 102 6.41 7.04 10.51
CA LYS A 102 6.72 8.47 10.70
C LYS A 102 5.55 9.37 10.35
N PHE A 103 4.76 9.02 9.34
CA PHE A 103 3.55 9.77 8.96
C PHE A 103 2.40 9.57 9.96
N LEU A 104 2.40 8.45 10.68
CA LEU A 104 1.43 8.15 11.74
C LEU A 104 1.85 8.71 13.12
N HIS A 105 3.06 9.26 13.24
CA HIS A 105 3.52 9.85 14.47
C HIS A 105 2.59 10.99 14.94
N GLY A 106 2.22 10.98 16.22
CA GLY A 106 1.32 11.96 16.83
C GLY A 106 -0.15 11.58 16.82
N TYR A 107 -0.54 10.48 16.16
CA TYR A 107 -1.88 9.92 16.30
C TYR A 107 -1.96 9.03 17.56
N PRO A 108 -3.04 9.13 18.35
CA PRO A 108 -3.26 8.21 19.47
C PRO A 108 -3.36 6.75 18.98
N ALA A 109 -3.01 5.81 19.85
CA ALA A 109 -3.16 4.39 19.53
C ALA A 109 -4.61 4.06 19.18
N GLY A 110 -4.82 3.43 18.03
CA GLY A 110 -6.15 3.07 17.53
C GLY A 110 -6.89 4.16 16.75
N GLU A 111 -6.37 5.39 16.70
CA GLU A 111 -6.97 6.52 15.98
C GLU A 111 -6.23 6.86 14.67
N ALA A 112 -5.28 6.02 14.28
CA ALA A 112 -4.55 6.20 13.03
C ALA A 112 -5.52 6.18 11.83
N PRO A 113 -5.40 7.12 10.88
CA PRO A 113 -6.32 7.23 9.73
C PRO A 113 -6.22 6.04 8.78
N PHE A 114 -5.11 5.33 8.79
CA PHE A 114 -4.89 4.08 8.06
C PHE A 114 -4.01 3.14 8.88
N THR A 115 -4.04 1.87 8.53
CA THR A 115 -3.23 0.82 9.14
C THR A 115 -2.37 0.14 8.10
N VAL A 116 -1.17 -0.27 8.49
CA VAL A 116 -0.23 -0.97 7.63
C VAL A 116 0.35 -2.15 8.39
N ALA A 117 0.50 -3.28 7.72
CA ALA A 117 1.20 -4.42 8.26
C ALA A 117 2.10 -5.08 7.21
N ARG A 118 3.09 -5.78 7.70
CA ARG A 118 3.98 -6.59 6.89
C ARG A 118 3.53 -8.05 6.93
N TYR A 119 3.56 -8.73 5.79
CA TYR A 119 3.28 -10.15 5.65
C TYR A 119 4.28 -10.78 4.67
N THR A 120 5.47 -11.10 5.17
CA THR A 120 6.64 -11.46 4.35
C THR A 120 7.14 -12.88 4.60
N GLY A 121 6.51 -13.58 5.56
CA GLY A 121 6.93 -14.90 6.03
C GLY A 121 7.94 -14.85 7.18
N GLN A 122 8.28 -13.66 7.68
CA GLN A 122 9.12 -13.46 8.88
C GLN A 122 8.29 -13.28 10.15
N GLU A 123 6.99 -13.09 9.99
CA GLU A 123 6.04 -12.87 11.07
C GLU A 123 5.83 -14.16 11.88
N SER A 124 5.78 -14.00 13.20
CA SER A 124 5.40 -15.06 14.13
C SER A 124 3.96 -15.55 13.88
N ALA A 125 3.60 -16.70 14.38
CA ALA A 125 2.23 -17.21 14.29
C ALA A 125 1.21 -16.26 14.92
N ALA A 126 1.56 -15.57 16.02
CA ALA A 126 0.70 -14.60 16.69
C ALA A 126 0.48 -13.35 15.82
N GLU A 127 1.53 -12.82 15.21
CA GLU A 127 1.44 -11.66 14.29
C GLU A 127 0.60 -12.00 13.05
N ARG A 128 0.79 -13.19 12.47
CA ARG A 128 -0.01 -13.65 11.33
C ARG A 128 -1.50 -13.77 11.71
N GLN A 129 -1.80 -14.29 12.89
CA GLN A 129 -3.17 -14.40 13.39
C GLN A 129 -3.79 -13.02 13.65
N GLU A 130 -3.01 -12.07 14.17
CA GLU A 130 -3.46 -10.68 14.36
C GLU A 130 -3.82 -10.04 13.01
N ILE A 131 -2.98 -10.17 11.98
CA ILE A 131 -3.25 -9.66 10.63
C ILE A 131 -4.50 -10.31 10.03
N ALA A 132 -4.72 -11.60 10.27
CA ALA A 132 -5.89 -12.31 9.79
C ALA A 132 -7.18 -11.87 10.48
N SER A 133 -7.15 -11.58 11.79
CA SER A 133 -8.32 -11.16 12.56
C SER A 133 -8.58 -9.64 12.48
N ASN A 134 -7.54 -8.85 12.26
CA ASN A 134 -7.60 -7.38 12.19
C ASN A 134 -6.86 -6.88 10.94
N PRO A 135 -7.48 -6.99 9.75
CA PRO A 135 -6.80 -6.72 8.48
C PRO A 135 -6.32 -5.27 8.38
N PRO A 136 -5.06 -5.07 7.94
CA PRO A 136 -4.53 -3.73 7.67
C PRO A 136 -5.14 -3.16 6.38
N ASP A 137 -5.18 -1.84 6.26
CA ASP A 137 -5.56 -1.16 5.03
C ASP A 137 -4.53 -1.39 3.90
N ILE A 138 -3.23 -1.44 4.28
CA ILE A 138 -2.09 -1.66 3.38
C ILE A 138 -1.30 -2.87 3.84
N LEU A 139 -1.08 -3.84 2.95
CA LEU A 139 -0.27 -5.02 3.21
C LEU A 139 1.05 -4.92 2.45
N LEU A 140 2.17 -4.90 3.17
CA LEU A 140 3.52 -4.94 2.59
C LEU A 140 3.98 -6.40 2.53
N THR A 141 4.38 -6.87 1.36
CA THR A 141 4.74 -8.27 1.15
C THR A 141 5.89 -8.43 0.14
N ASN A 142 6.26 -9.66 -0.14
CA ASN A 142 7.14 -10.01 -1.25
C ASN A 142 6.42 -10.94 -2.24
N PHE A 143 7.00 -11.09 -3.44
CA PHE A 143 6.44 -11.92 -4.50
C PHE A 143 6.14 -13.34 -4.03
N MET A 144 7.10 -14.00 -3.37
CA MET A 144 6.96 -15.39 -2.93
C MET A 144 5.86 -15.57 -1.90
N MET A 145 5.75 -14.63 -0.96
CA MET A 145 4.71 -14.71 0.08
C MET A 145 3.33 -14.49 -0.53
N LEU A 146 3.18 -13.55 -1.48
CA LEU A 146 1.90 -13.34 -2.15
C LEU A 146 1.47 -14.58 -2.96
N GLU A 147 2.40 -15.22 -3.68
CA GLU A 147 2.13 -16.52 -4.34
C GLU A 147 1.66 -17.58 -3.33
N LEU A 148 2.33 -17.66 -2.17
CA LEU A 148 2.00 -18.64 -1.14
C LEU A 148 0.59 -18.43 -0.59
N ILE A 149 0.22 -17.24 -0.16
CA ILE A 149 -1.11 -16.99 0.43
C ILE A 149 -2.25 -17.17 -0.59
N LEU A 150 -1.97 -16.94 -1.87
CA LEU A 150 -2.96 -17.19 -2.93
C LEU A 150 -3.12 -18.69 -3.27
N THR A 151 -2.19 -19.56 -2.87
CA THR A 151 -2.20 -20.98 -3.23
C THR A 151 -2.38 -21.92 -2.05
N ARG A 152 -2.02 -21.49 -0.84
CA ARG A 152 -2.17 -22.27 0.38
C ARG A 152 -3.61 -22.36 0.85
N PHE A 153 -3.89 -23.43 1.59
CA PHE A 153 -5.19 -23.69 2.22
C PHE A 153 -5.15 -23.53 3.74
N GLU A 154 -4.10 -22.92 4.29
CA GLU A 154 -4.02 -22.58 5.71
C GLU A 154 -5.13 -21.57 6.05
N ASP A 155 -5.84 -21.78 7.16
CA ASP A 155 -6.98 -20.94 7.54
C ASP A 155 -6.59 -19.47 7.73
N VAL A 156 -5.41 -19.21 8.30
CA VAL A 156 -4.88 -17.86 8.50
C VAL A 156 -4.65 -17.16 7.16
N ASP A 157 -3.96 -17.82 6.21
CA ASP A 157 -3.68 -17.26 4.89
C ASP A 157 -4.97 -17.03 4.10
N ARG A 158 -5.95 -17.95 4.23
CA ARG A 158 -7.27 -17.79 3.61
C ARG A 158 -8.02 -16.57 4.13
N GLN A 159 -8.01 -16.33 5.45
CA GLN A 159 -8.63 -15.14 6.04
C GLN A 159 -7.96 -13.86 5.52
N VAL A 160 -6.62 -13.81 5.44
CA VAL A 160 -5.90 -12.67 4.87
C VAL A 160 -6.34 -12.41 3.43
N VAL A 161 -6.47 -13.45 2.60
CA VAL A 161 -6.94 -13.33 1.21
C VAL A 161 -8.40 -12.87 1.14
N GLU A 162 -9.27 -13.35 2.02
CA GLU A 162 -10.67 -12.94 2.09
C GLU A 162 -10.79 -11.44 2.39
N HIS A 163 -9.95 -10.90 3.26
CA HIS A 163 -9.90 -9.47 3.56
C HIS A 163 -9.35 -8.60 2.42
N CYS A 164 -8.70 -9.21 1.43
CA CYS A 164 -8.24 -8.53 0.22
C CYS A 164 -9.28 -8.51 -0.92
N GLN A 165 -10.50 -9.02 -0.72
CA GLN A 165 -11.53 -9.01 -1.76
C GLN A 165 -11.84 -7.58 -2.21
N GLY A 166 -11.93 -7.38 -3.54
CA GLY A 166 -12.10 -6.07 -4.13
C GLY A 166 -10.88 -5.15 -3.96
N LEU A 167 -9.67 -5.73 -3.95
CA LEU A 167 -8.40 -4.98 -3.88
C LEU A 167 -8.37 -3.82 -4.87
N GLU A 168 -7.98 -2.63 -4.41
CA GLU A 168 -8.00 -1.41 -5.22
C GLU A 168 -6.63 -1.08 -5.82
N PHE A 169 -5.54 -1.40 -5.10
CA PHE A 169 -4.17 -1.11 -5.55
C PHE A 169 -3.23 -2.31 -5.41
N LEU A 170 -2.41 -2.50 -6.42
CA LEU A 170 -1.25 -3.40 -6.40
C LEU A 170 -0.02 -2.62 -6.84
N VAL A 171 0.95 -2.50 -5.96
CA VAL A 171 2.23 -1.84 -6.26
C VAL A 171 3.31 -2.91 -6.41
N LEU A 172 4.12 -2.77 -7.46
CA LEU A 172 5.29 -3.60 -7.73
C LEU A 172 6.53 -2.70 -7.66
N ASP A 173 7.09 -2.55 -6.45
CA ASP A 173 8.28 -1.72 -6.29
C ASP A 173 9.49 -2.40 -6.92
N GLU A 174 10.41 -1.57 -7.44
CA GLU A 174 11.59 -2.01 -8.18
C GLU A 174 11.25 -3.00 -9.33
N LEU A 175 10.18 -2.71 -10.08
CA LEU A 175 9.65 -3.55 -11.16
C LEU A 175 10.74 -4.01 -12.15
N HIS A 176 11.80 -3.21 -12.32
CA HIS A 176 12.94 -3.54 -13.19
C HIS A 176 13.73 -4.78 -12.74
N THR A 177 13.55 -5.24 -11.51
CA THR A 177 14.21 -6.47 -11.01
C THR A 177 13.54 -7.74 -11.56
N TYR A 178 12.28 -7.66 -11.97
CA TYR A 178 11.52 -8.77 -12.53
C TYR A 178 11.72 -8.86 -14.05
N ARG A 179 12.77 -9.56 -14.49
CA ARG A 179 13.10 -9.71 -15.91
C ARG A 179 12.98 -11.16 -16.39
N GLY A 180 12.80 -11.35 -17.69
CA GLY A 180 12.72 -12.66 -18.31
C GLY A 180 11.60 -13.52 -17.70
N ARG A 181 11.97 -14.72 -17.23
CA ARG A 181 11.02 -15.66 -16.63
C ARG A 181 10.27 -15.06 -15.42
N GLN A 182 10.97 -14.35 -14.55
CA GLN A 182 10.35 -13.72 -13.38
C GLN A 182 9.31 -12.66 -13.79
N GLY A 183 9.51 -11.94 -14.88
CA GLY A 183 8.52 -11.01 -15.41
C GLY A 183 7.24 -11.71 -15.87
N ALA A 184 7.36 -12.90 -16.49
CA ALA A 184 6.21 -13.72 -16.85
C ALA A 184 5.48 -14.24 -15.60
N ASP A 185 6.21 -14.68 -14.58
CA ASP A 185 5.64 -15.15 -13.31
C ASP A 185 4.86 -14.02 -12.60
N VAL A 186 5.39 -12.78 -12.61
CA VAL A 186 4.67 -11.60 -12.08
C VAL A 186 3.39 -11.33 -12.86
N ALA A 187 3.40 -11.41 -14.19
CA ALA A 187 2.21 -11.19 -15.00
C ALA A 187 1.12 -12.23 -14.69
N LEU A 188 1.50 -13.49 -14.49
CA LEU A 188 0.59 -14.58 -14.10
C LEU A 188 0.06 -14.36 -12.67
N LEU A 189 0.90 -13.90 -11.74
CA LEU A 189 0.49 -13.57 -10.37
C LEU A 189 -0.57 -12.46 -10.38
N VAL A 190 -0.34 -11.37 -11.11
CA VAL A 190 -1.29 -10.25 -11.23
C VAL A 190 -2.64 -10.73 -11.78
N ARG A 191 -2.62 -11.59 -12.82
CA ARG A 191 -3.86 -12.15 -13.40
C ARG A 191 -4.61 -13.00 -12.37
N ARG A 192 -3.93 -13.94 -11.71
CA ARG A 192 -4.50 -14.80 -10.67
C ARG A 192 -5.07 -13.98 -9.51
N LEU A 193 -4.34 -12.94 -9.09
CA LEU A 193 -4.76 -12.04 -8.02
C LEU A 193 -6.07 -11.34 -8.41
N ARG A 194 -6.17 -10.77 -9.61
CA ARG A 194 -7.39 -10.11 -10.08
C ARG A 194 -8.60 -11.03 -10.05
N GLU A 195 -8.44 -12.26 -10.56
CA GLU A 195 -9.50 -13.26 -10.59
C GLU A 195 -9.93 -13.68 -9.17
N ARG A 196 -8.95 -14.03 -8.33
CA ARG A 196 -9.21 -14.55 -6.97
C ARG A 196 -9.78 -13.49 -6.02
N LEU A 197 -9.34 -12.24 -6.13
CA LEU A 197 -9.78 -11.14 -5.28
C LEU A 197 -10.95 -10.34 -5.88
N LYS A 198 -11.48 -10.72 -7.03
CA LYS A 198 -12.54 -9.98 -7.75
C LYS A 198 -12.19 -8.49 -7.89
N ALA A 199 -10.94 -8.22 -8.24
CA ALA A 199 -10.36 -6.88 -8.29
C ALA A 199 -10.47 -6.29 -9.71
N ASP A 200 -11.70 -6.06 -10.19
CA ASP A 200 -11.97 -5.62 -11.57
C ASP A 200 -11.40 -4.24 -11.88
N GLN A 201 -11.35 -3.36 -10.89
CA GLN A 201 -10.82 -1.99 -11.03
C GLN A 201 -9.42 -1.82 -10.43
N LEU A 202 -8.64 -2.91 -10.34
CA LEU A 202 -7.30 -2.88 -9.77
C LEU A 202 -6.38 -1.93 -10.51
N VAL A 203 -5.84 -0.96 -9.79
CA VAL A 203 -4.78 -0.07 -10.27
C VAL A 203 -3.43 -0.72 -9.96
N CYS A 204 -2.66 -1.02 -11.01
CA CYS A 204 -1.29 -1.51 -10.89
C CYS A 204 -0.30 -0.34 -11.05
N ILE A 205 0.67 -0.23 -10.13
CA ILE A 205 1.68 0.83 -10.09
C ILE A 205 3.08 0.20 -10.07
#